data_70eb646a8fb8aa2c726505b8fc325c97
#
_entry.id   70eb646a8fb8aa2c726505b8fc325c97
#
_cell.length_a   1.000
_cell.length_b   1.000
_cell.length_c   1.000
_cell.angle_alpha   90.00
_cell.angle_beta   90.00
_cell.angle_gamma   90.00
#
_symmetry.space_group_name_H-M   'P 1'
#
loop_
_entity.id
_entity.type
_entity.pdbx_description
1 polymer ?
#
loop_
_entity_poly.entity_id
_entity_poly.type
_entity_poly.pdbx_seq_one_letter_code
_entity_poly.pdbx_strand_id
1 'polypeptide(L)'
;MKQYRMEKTPEELRSITRRTLAHYDQNAQAFWEGTRDHDVSQNIDALLTNIESAAPFELLDFGCGPGRDLMRFKALGHRTTGLEGSAQLAALARANSGCQVLEQDFLQLDLPSACFDGVFANAVLFHIPSQELPRVLRELHTALKPGGVLFSSNPHGLGQEVWSGDRYSALYDWPSWCNHVTAAGFVALTYYYRPQGLPREQQPWLASVWRKAKEAIDHRRH
;
A
#
# COMPACT_ATOMS: atom_id res chain seq x y z
N MET A 1 32.38 0.18 1.24
CA MET A 1 32.23 0.84 -0.07
C MET A 1 30.74 1.09 -0.30
N LYS A 2 30.30 2.36 -0.36
CA LYS A 2 28.92 2.70 -0.81
C LYS A 2 28.88 2.37 -2.31
N GLN A 3 28.17 1.32 -2.66
CA GLN A 3 27.83 1.05 -4.06
C GLN A 3 26.96 2.22 -4.52
N TYR A 4 27.50 3.07 -5.41
CA TYR A 4 26.71 4.09 -6.10
C TYR A 4 25.68 3.35 -6.97
N ARG A 5 24.46 3.25 -6.49
CA ARG A 5 23.36 2.74 -7.29
C ARG A 5 23.03 3.82 -8.32
N MET A 6 23.29 3.55 -9.61
CA MET A 6 22.91 4.47 -10.68
C MET A 6 21.39 4.64 -10.65
N GLU A 7 20.94 5.88 -10.70
CA GLU A 7 19.50 6.18 -10.81
C GLU A 7 18.97 5.62 -12.13
N LYS A 8 17.81 4.98 -12.06
CA LYS A 8 17.11 4.48 -13.24
C LYS A 8 16.50 5.67 -14.01
N THR A 9 16.57 5.60 -15.31
CA THR A 9 15.91 6.55 -16.19
C THR A 9 14.37 6.41 -16.11
N PRO A 10 13.61 7.45 -16.48
CA PRO A 10 12.16 7.35 -16.55
C PRO A 10 11.65 6.18 -17.40
N GLU A 11 12.35 5.83 -18.49
CA GLU A 11 11.97 4.70 -19.34
C GLU A 11 12.22 3.36 -18.65
N GLU A 12 13.34 3.20 -17.94
CA GLU A 12 13.60 1.99 -17.14
C GLU A 12 12.56 1.81 -16.03
N LEU A 13 12.15 2.89 -15.36
CA LEU A 13 11.09 2.85 -14.34
C LEU A 13 9.75 2.42 -14.95
N ARG A 14 9.36 3.04 -16.08
CA ARG A 14 8.15 2.62 -16.80
C ARG A 14 8.20 1.18 -17.28
N SER A 15 9.36 0.71 -17.73
CA SER A 15 9.56 -0.67 -18.16
C SER A 15 9.35 -1.66 -17.01
N ILE A 16 9.88 -1.36 -15.81
CA ILE A 16 9.69 -2.16 -14.59
C ILE A 16 8.19 -2.29 -14.26
N THR A 17 7.49 -1.17 -14.20
CA THR A 17 6.07 -1.15 -13.87
C THR A 17 5.24 -1.87 -14.91
N ARG A 18 5.45 -1.56 -16.20
CA ARG A 18 4.74 -2.21 -17.31
C ARG A 18 4.88 -3.73 -17.28
N ARG A 19 6.09 -4.24 -17.03
CA ARG A 19 6.35 -5.68 -16.94
C ARG A 19 5.60 -6.32 -15.77
N THR A 20 5.60 -5.67 -14.61
CA THR A 20 4.87 -6.13 -13.43
C THR A 20 3.36 -6.12 -13.65
N LEU A 21 2.81 -5.05 -14.22
CA LEU A 21 1.37 -4.95 -14.55
C LEU A 21 0.94 -5.99 -15.58
N ALA A 22 1.74 -6.19 -16.64
CA ALA A 22 1.46 -7.22 -17.65
C ALA A 22 1.42 -8.63 -17.05
N HIS A 23 2.26 -8.93 -16.06
CA HIS A 23 2.17 -10.20 -15.34
C HIS A 23 0.83 -10.36 -14.62
N TYR A 24 0.37 -9.33 -13.91
CA TYR A 24 -0.91 -9.36 -13.20
C TYR A 24 -2.11 -9.41 -14.16
N ASP A 25 -2.06 -8.70 -15.29
CA ASP A 25 -3.09 -8.79 -16.33
C ASP A 25 -3.23 -10.20 -16.89
N GLN A 26 -2.12 -10.86 -17.19
CA GLN A 26 -2.11 -12.22 -17.74
C GLN A 26 -2.58 -13.28 -16.74
N ASN A 27 -2.43 -13.03 -15.44
CA ASN A 27 -2.68 -14.01 -14.37
C ASN A 27 -3.82 -13.60 -13.44
N ALA A 28 -4.65 -12.64 -13.81
CA ALA A 28 -5.62 -12.02 -12.90
C ALA A 28 -6.59 -13.04 -12.27
N GLN A 29 -7.13 -13.97 -13.07
CA GLN A 29 -8.07 -14.99 -12.57
C GLN A 29 -7.37 -15.98 -11.63
N ALA A 30 -6.19 -16.46 -11.99
CA ALA A 30 -5.42 -17.37 -11.13
C ALA A 30 -4.98 -16.69 -9.84
N PHE A 31 -4.64 -15.40 -9.90
CA PHE A 31 -4.31 -14.59 -8.72
C PHE A 31 -5.53 -14.46 -7.78
N TRP A 32 -6.73 -14.21 -8.32
CA TRP A 32 -7.97 -14.21 -7.54
C TRP A 32 -8.21 -15.54 -6.84
N GLU A 33 -8.17 -16.64 -7.59
CA GLU A 33 -8.40 -18.00 -7.06
C GLU A 33 -7.38 -18.36 -5.94
N GLY A 34 -6.13 -17.94 -6.11
CA GLY A 34 -5.06 -18.22 -5.15
C GLY A 34 -5.08 -17.32 -3.92
N THR A 35 -5.79 -16.17 -3.92
CA THR A 35 -5.71 -15.19 -2.83
C THR A 35 -7.02 -14.85 -2.15
N ARG A 36 -8.17 -15.19 -2.73
CA ARG A 36 -9.50 -14.80 -2.23
C ARG A 36 -9.78 -15.26 -0.79
N ASP A 37 -9.23 -16.41 -0.40
CA ASP A 37 -9.46 -17.04 0.90
C ASP A 37 -8.35 -16.74 1.93
N HIS A 38 -7.36 -15.90 1.57
CA HIS A 38 -6.31 -15.51 2.52
C HIS A 38 -6.88 -14.68 3.67
N ASP A 39 -6.59 -15.09 4.89
CA ASP A 39 -6.95 -14.33 6.08
C ASP A 39 -6.00 -13.14 6.28
N VAL A 40 -6.56 -11.94 6.18
CA VAL A 40 -5.87 -10.67 6.44
C VAL A 40 -6.57 -9.83 7.52
N SER A 41 -7.43 -10.47 8.32
CA SER A 41 -8.20 -9.80 9.39
C SER A 41 -7.30 -9.02 10.32
N GLN A 42 -6.17 -9.56 10.73
CA GLN A 42 -5.17 -8.87 11.55
C GLN A 42 -4.70 -7.54 10.93
N ASN A 43 -4.50 -7.49 9.61
CA ASN A 43 -4.03 -6.29 8.92
C ASN A 43 -5.17 -5.24 8.82
N ILE A 44 -6.39 -5.70 8.56
CA ILE A 44 -7.59 -4.87 8.55
C ILE A 44 -7.82 -4.26 9.93
N ASP A 45 -7.79 -5.06 10.98
CA ASP A 45 -7.95 -4.61 12.35
C ASP A 45 -6.86 -3.62 12.75
N ALA A 46 -5.61 -3.86 12.32
CA ALA A 46 -4.49 -2.94 12.57
C ALA A 46 -4.71 -1.56 11.91
N LEU A 47 -5.32 -1.47 10.74
CA LEU A 47 -5.73 -0.19 10.17
C LEU A 47 -6.88 0.42 10.97
N LEU A 48 -8.00 -0.29 11.08
CA LEU A 48 -9.28 0.27 11.57
C LEU A 48 -9.21 0.73 13.02
N THR A 49 -8.53 -0.02 13.90
CA THR A 49 -8.40 0.32 15.32
C THR A 49 -7.54 1.55 15.59
N ASN A 50 -6.75 1.99 14.61
CA ASN A 50 -5.91 3.18 14.72
C ASN A 50 -6.53 4.42 14.09
N ILE A 51 -7.69 4.35 13.45
CA ILE A 51 -8.43 5.52 12.93
C ILE A 51 -9.22 6.14 14.10
N GLU A 52 -8.98 7.42 14.37
CA GLU A 52 -9.60 8.14 15.50
C GLU A 52 -10.93 8.81 15.14
N SER A 53 -11.26 8.97 13.86
CA SER A 53 -12.55 9.52 13.42
C SER A 53 -13.70 8.55 13.70
N ALA A 54 -14.93 9.05 13.68
CA ALA A 54 -16.11 8.19 13.79
C ALA A 54 -16.39 7.43 12.49
N ALA A 55 -16.73 6.15 12.59
CA ALA A 55 -17.19 5.35 11.44
C ALA A 55 -18.55 5.88 10.93
N PRO A 56 -18.90 5.66 9.65
CA PRO A 56 -18.13 4.91 8.64
C PRO A 56 -16.93 5.69 8.10
N PHE A 57 -15.80 4.99 7.87
CA PHE A 57 -14.58 5.58 7.35
C PHE A 57 -14.59 5.67 5.83
N GLU A 58 -13.89 6.69 5.28
CA GLU A 58 -13.50 6.78 3.88
C GLU A 58 -12.13 6.09 3.72
N LEU A 59 -12.07 4.95 3.03
CA LEU A 59 -10.86 4.14 2.90
C LEU A 59 -10.39 4.06 1.45
N LEU A 60 -9.07 4.10 1.26
CA LEU A 60 -8.41 3.75 0.01
C LEU A 60 -7.74 2.39 0.17
N ASP A 61 -8.15 1.41 -0.65
CA ASP A 61 -7.43 0.15 -0.83
C ASP A 61 -6.44 0.32 -1.98
N PHE A 62 -5.19 0.60 -1.63
CA PHE A 62 -4.11 0.91 -2.58
C PHE A 62 -3.47 -0.38 -3.08
N GLY A 63 -3.62 -0.66 -4.38
CA GLY A 63 -3.30 -1.94 -4.99
C GLY A 63 -4.32 -3.01 -4.57
N CYS A 64 -5.60 -2.72 -4.78
CA CYS A 64 -6.70 -3.54 -4.29
C CYS A 64 -6.79 -4.94 -4.95
N GLY A 65 -5.97 -5.19 -5.99
CA GLY A 65 -6.00 -6.43 -6.72
C GLY A 65 -7.40 -6.77 -7.23
N PRO A 66 -7.87 -8.02 -7.08
CA PRO A 66 -9.20 -8.44 -7.52
C PRO A 66 -10.34 -8.06 -6.55
N GLY A 67 -10.09 -7.23 -5.53
CA GLY A 67 -11.12 -6.62 -4.68
C GLY A 67 -11.51 -7.38 -3.41
N ARG A 68 -10.72 -8.36 -2.95
CA ARG A 68 -10.99 -9.10 -1.71
C ARG A 68 -11.14 -8.17 -0.50
N ASP A 69 -10.21 -7.24 -0.32
CA ASP A 69 -10.17 -6.36 0.85
C ASP A 69 -11.23 -5.27 0.74
N LEU A 70 -11.56 -4.79 -0.48
CA LEU A 70 -12.70 -3.93 -0.75
C LEU A 70 -14.03 -4.53 -0.28
N MET A 71 -14.28 -5.82 -0.61
CA MET A 71 -15.48 -6.53 -0.14
C MET A 71 -15.53 -6.59 1.38
N ARG A 72 -14.39 -6.82 2.04
CA ARG A 72 -14.32 -6.91 3.48
C ARG A 72 -14.61 -5.58 4.16
N PHE A 73 -14.01 -4.50 3.72
CA PHE A 73 -14.27 -3.15 4.24
C PHE A 73 -15.73 -2.72 4.03
N LYS A 74 -16.30 -3.02 2.86
CA LYS A 74 -17.70 -2.75 2.57
C LYS A 74 -18.64 -3.55 3.49
N ALA A 75 -18.34 -4.82 3.75
CA ALA A 75 -19.12 -5.65 4.67
C ALA A 75 -19.05 -5.14 6.12
N LEU A 76 -17.96 -4.46 6.51
CA LEU A 76 -17.81 -3.77 7.79
C LEU A 76 -18.53 -2.39 7.83
N GLY A 77 -19.18 -1.98 6.74
CA GLY A 77 -19.96 -0.76 6.65
C GLY A 77 -19.16 0.50 6.28
N HIS A 78 -17.91 0.36 5.82
CA HIS A 78 -17.08 1.50 5.40
C HIS A 78 -17.30 1.86 3.92
N ARG A 79 -17.00 3.12 3.57
CA ARG A 79 -16.96 3.59 2.19
C ARG A 79 -15.55 3.40 1.65
N THR A 80 -15.41 2.55 0.62
CA THR A 80 -14.09 2.12 0.15
C THR A 80 -13.94 2.39 -1.34
N THR A 81 -12.83 3.01 -1.70
CA THR A 81 -12.36 3.18 -3.07
C THR A 81 -11.14 2.29 -3.27
N GLY A 82 -11.10 1.51 -4.35
CA GLY A 82 -9.92 0.77 -4.77
C GLY A 82 -9.04 1.61 -5.69
N LEU A 83 -7.75 1.32 -5.70
CA LEU A 83 -6.82 1.76 -6.74
C LEU A 83 -6.02 0.54 -7.21
N GLU A 84 -5.98 0.33 -8.54
CA GLU A 84 -5.29 -0.83 -9.15
C GLU A 84 -4.70 -0.44 -10.50
N GLY A 85 -3.46 -0.86 -10.77
CA GLY A 85 -2.77 -0.57 -12.02
C GLY A 85 -3.03 -1.58 -13.13
N SER A 86 -3.36 -2.83 -12.79
CA SER A 86 -3.72 -3.87 -13.75
C SER A 86 -5.19 -3.71 -14.17
N ALA A 87 -5.43 -3.52 -15.46
CA ALA A 87 -6.79 -3.37 -15.99
C ALA A 87 -7.67 -4.60 -15.73
N GLN A 88 -7.09 -5.81 -15.82
CA GLN A 88 -7.81 -7.05 -15.56
C GLN A 88 -8.15 -7.23 -14.07
N LEU A 89 -7.22 -6.91 -13.16
CA LEU A 89 -7.50 -6.94 -11.72
C LEU A 89 -8.51 -5.86 -11.34
N ALA A 90 -8.40 -4.64 -11.88
CA ALA A 90 -9.36 -3.57 -11.64
C ALA A 90 -10.78 -3.93 -12.10
N ALA A 91 -10.91 -4.61 -13.25
CA ALA A 91 -12.19 -5.11 -13.74
C ALA A 91 -12.78 -6.17 -12.78
N LEU A 92 -11.96 -7.13 -12.32
CA LEU A 92 -12.37 -8.11 -11.32
C LEU A 92 -12.77 -7.46 -10.00
N ALA A 93 -12.00 -6.46 -9.52
CA ALA A 93 -12.29 -5.74 -8.29
C ALA A 93 -13.66 -5.04 -8.35
N ARG A 94 -13.98 -4.38 -9.46
CA ARG A 94 -15.30 -3.76 -9.68
C ARG A 94 -16.43 -4.80 -9.68
N ALA A 95 -16.21 -5.90 -10.38
CA ALA A 95 -17.20 -6.98 -10.47
C ALA A 95 -17.45 -7.67 -9.11
N ASN A 96 -16.39 -7.96 -8.37
CA ASN A 96 -16.49 -8.68 -7.10
C ASN A 96 -17.05 -7.79 -5.97
N SER A 97 -16.58 -6.54 -5.86
CA SER A 97 -16.90 -5.67 -4.72
C SER A 97 -18.07 -4.72 -4.96
N GLY A 98 -18.31 -4.34 -6.22
CA GLY A 98 -19.20 -3.25 -6.57
C GLY A 98 -18.76 -1.90 -6.02
N CYS A 99 -17.48 -1.75 -5.64
CA CYS A 99 -16.87 -0.49 -5.22
C CYS A 99 -16.34 0.29 -6.43
N GLN A 100 -16.12 1.60 -6.23
CA GLN A 100 -15.34 2.40 -7.16
C GLN A 100 -13.89 1.89 -7.17
N VAL A 101 -13.30 1.73 -8.37
CA VAL A 101 -11.89 1.39 -8.54
C VAL A 101 -11.26 2.35 -9.54
N LEU A 102 -10.26 3.10 -9.07
CA LEU A 102 -9.42 3.96 -9.87
C LEU A 102 -8.36 3.10 -10.56
N GLU A 103 -8.33 3.13 -11.88
CA GLU A 103 -7.34 2.41 -12.67
C GLU A 103 -6.17 3.35 -12.95
N GLN A 104 -5.11 3.26 -12.14
CA GLN A 104 -3.95 4.16 -12.19
C GLN A 104 -2.64 3.41 -11.97
N ASP A 105 -1.62 3.77 -12.76
CA ASP A 105 -0.24 3.37 -12.52
C ASP A 105 0.31 4.13 -11.30
N PHE A 106 1.00 3.43 -10.39
CA PHE A 106 1.63 4.03 -9.20
C PHE A 106 2.70 5.07 -9.55
N LEU A 107 3.22 5.08 -10.77
CA LEU A 107 4.10 6.13 -11.26
C LEU A 107 3.36 7.41 -11.71
N GLN A 108 2.02 7.37 -11.84
CA GLN A 108 1.19 8.47 -12.31
C GLN A 108 -0.12 8.53 -11.50
N LEU A 109 -0.01 8.82 -10.21
CA LEU A 109 -1.16 8.91 -9.31
C LEU A 109 -1.86 10.27 -9.45
N ASP A 110 -3.19 10.21 -9.46
CA ASP A 110 -4.08 11.37 -9.35
C ASP A 110 -5.10 11.08 -8.24
N LEU A 111 -4.70 11.36 -7.00
CA LEU A 111 -5.49 11.12 -5.81
C LEU A 111 -6.03 12.43 -5.24
N PRO A 112 -7.29 12.47 -4.78
CA PRO A 112 -7.84 13.64 -4.12
C PRO A 112 -7.11 13.90 -2.79
N SER A 113 -6.82 15.18 -2.50
CA SER A 113 -6.19 15.58 -1.24
C SER A 113 -7.13 15.47 -0.05
N ALA A 114 -6.62 15.04 1.10
CA ALA A 114 -7.33 15.01 2.39
C ALA A 114 -8.72 14.34 2.31
N CYS A 115 -8.82 13.24 1.56
CA CYS A 115 -10.07 12.55 1.28
C CYS A 115 -10.28 11.31 2.16
N PHE A 116 -9.21 10.60 2.52
CA PHE A 116 -9.30 9.30 3.17
C PHE A 116 -8.98 9.36 4.67
N ASP A 117 -9.74 8.63 5.48
CA ASP A 117 -9.45 8.38 6.89
C ASP A 117 -8.34 7.33 7.03
N GLY A 118 -8.29 6.38 6.10
CA GLY A 118 -7.31 5.32 6.05
C GLY A 118 -6.89 4.92 4.65
N VAL A 119 -5.61 4.57 4.49
CA VAL A 119 -5.04 3.93 3.30
C VAL A 119 -4.58 2.54 3.69
N PHE A 120 -5.08 1.52 3.00
CA PHE A 120 -4.69 0.12 3.15
C PHE A 120 -3.81 -0.29 1.98
N ALA A 121 -2.50 -0.39 2.21
CA ALA A 121 -1.50 -0.79 1.22
C ALA A 121 -0.97 -2.20 1.56
N ASN A 122 -1.84 -3.19 1.43
CA ASN A 122 -1.54 -4.55 1.83
C ASN A 122 -0.87 -5.33 0.70
N ALA A 123 0.40 -5.66 0.86
CA ALA A 123 1.22 -6.43 -0.08
C ALA A 123 1.34 -5.75 -1.48
N VAL A 124 1.61 -4.45 -1.53
CA VAL A 124 1.66 -3.70 -2.79
C VAL A 124 2.86 -2.75 -2.93
N LEU A 125 3.23 -1.98 -1.89
CA LEU A 125 4.22 -0.90 -2.01
C LEU A 125 5.61 -1.38 -2.45
N PHE A 126 5.92 -2.63 -2.23
CA PHE A 126 7.18 -3.24 -2.67
C PHE A 126 7.26 -3.45 -4.20
N HIS A 127 6.17 -3.34 -4.94
CA HIS A 127 6.18 -3.34 -6.41
C HIS A 127 6.60 -1.99 -7.02
N ILE A 128 6.63 -0.94 -6.21
CA ILE A 128 7.09 0.38 -6.64
C ILE A 128 8.62 0.38 -6.69
N PRO A 129 9.25 0.79 -7.81
CA PRO A 129 10.70 0.98 -7.84
C PRO A 129 11.16 1.84 -6.66
N SER A 130 12.20 1.41 -5.96
CA SER A 130 12.63 2.06 -4.71
C SER A 130 12.93 3.56 -4.86
N GLN A 131 13.33 3.99 -6.06
CA GLN A 131 13.56 5.38 -6.43
C GLN A 131 12.27 6.23 -6.39
N GLU A 132 11.13 5.63 -6.74
CA GLU A 132 9.81 6.30 -6.80
C GLU A 132 9.03 6.20 -5.48
N LEU A 133 9.41 5.28 -4.59
CA LEU A 133 8.71 5.07 -3.33
C LEU A 133 8.55 6.36 -2.49
N PRO A 134 9.57 7.24 -2.35
CA PRO A 134 9.40 8.49 -1.60
C PRO A 134 8.34 9.42 -2.18
N ARG A 135 8.18 9.47 -3.50
CA ARG A 135 7.14 10.26 -4.16
C ARG A 135 5.77 9.69 -3.86
N VAL A 136 5.58 8.37 -4.10
CA VAL A 136 4.30 7.69 -3.84
C VAL A 136 3.86 7.83 -2.39
N LEU A 137 4.78 7.65 -1.43
CA LEU A 137 4.46 7.83 -0.01
C LEU A 137 3.99 9.26 0.32
N ARG A 138 4.57 10.30 -0.31
CA ARG A 138 4.09 11.69 -0.15
C ARG A 138 2.71 11.92 -0.77
N GLU A 139 2.40 11.27 -1.90
CA GLU A 139 1.07 11.35 -2.52
C GLU A 139 0.02 10.67 -1.64
N LEU A 140 0.32 9.51 -1.07
CA LEU A 140 -0.56 8.85 -0.08
C LEU A 140 -0.73 9.70 1.19
N HIS A 141 0.35 10.34 1.65
CA HIS A 141 0.27 11.29 2.76
C HIS A 141 -0.65 12.47 2.44
N THR A 142 -0.58 13.02 1.22
CA THR A 142 -1.45 14.12 0.77
C THR A 142 -2.91 13.67 0.68
N ALA A 143 -3.18 12.47 0.21
CA ALA A 143 -4.53 11.92 0.06
C ALA A 143 -5.23 11.62 1.41
N LEU A 144 -4.45 11.36 2.47
CA LEU A 144 -4.98 11.18 3.81
C LEU A 144 -5.43 12.50 4.45
N LYS A 145 -6.54 12.47 5.17
CA LYS A 145 -6.98 13.54 6.08
C LYS A 145 -5.93 13.78 7.19
N PRO A 146 -5.89 14.95 7.84
CA PRO A 146 -5.09 15.16 9.05
C PRO A 146 -5.43 14.13 10.12
N GLY A 147 -4.42 13.42 10.65
CA GLY A 147 -4.61 12.31 11.59
C GLY A 147 -4.99 10.97 10.94
N GLY A 148 -5.13 10.92 9.61
CA GLY A 148 -5.42 9.70 8.88
C GLY A 148 -4.31 8.65 8.97
N VAL A 149 -4.64 7.40 8.70
CA VAL A 149 -3.79 6.23 9.00
C VAL A 149 -3.39 5.52 7.71
N LEU A 150 -2.11 5.22 7.57
CA LEU A 150 -1.57 4.33 6.53
C LEU A 150 -1.24 2.98 7.17
N PHE A 151 -1.78 1.91 6.61
CA PHE A 151 -1.31 0.55 6.83
C PHE A 151 -0.47 0.10 5.63
N SER A 152 0.64 -0.59 5.88
CA SER A 152 1.42 -1.23 4.83
C SER A 152 1.92 -2.61 5.26
N SER A 153 1.98 -3.56 4.30
CA SER A 153 2.70 -4.81 4.49
C SER A 153 3.60 -5.09 3.28
N ASN A 154 4.85 -5.48 3.56
CA ASN A 154 5.87 -5.72 2.54
C ASN A 154 6.64 -7.00 2.86
N PRO A 155 7.18 -7.71 1.85
CA PRO A 155 8.13 -8.78 2.08
C PRO A 155 9.38 -8.23 2.79
N HIS A 156 9.81 -8.95 3.82
CA HIS A 156 11.00 -8.59 4.57
C HIS A 156 12.28 -8.90 3.77
N GLY A 157 13.24 -7.98 3.80
CA GLY A 157 14.57 -8.14 3.21
C GLY A 157 15.48 -6.99 3.60
N LEU A 158 16.70 -6.95 3.06
CA LEU A 158 17.77 -6.01 3.45
C LEU A 158 17.99 -4.90 2.41
N GLY A 159 16.92 -4.40 1.76
CA GLY A 159 17.00 -3.30 0.78
C GLY A 159 17.35 -3.75 -0.64
N GLN A 160 17.27 -5.05 -0.94
CA GLN A 160 17.49 -5.55 -2.29
C GLN A 160 16.26 -5.39 -3.18
N GLU A 161 16.50 -5.13 -4.47
CA GLU A 161 15.50 -5.22 -5.52
C GLU A 161 15.64 -6.56 -6.23
N VAL A 162 14.54 -7.29 -6.37
CA VAL A 162 14.53 -8.63 -6.94
C VAL A 162 13.40 -8.78 -7.97
N TRP A 163 13.54 -9.78 -8.82
CA TRP A 163 12.51 -10.21 -9.75
C TRP A 163 12.06 -11.62 -9.41
N SER A 164 10.76 -11.84 -9.33
CA SER A 164 10.14 -13.16 -9.26
C SER A 164 9.33 -13.38 -10.53
N GLY A 165 9.92 -14.05 -11.52
CA GLY A 165 9.41 -14.03 -12.89
C GLY A 165 9.37 -12.59 -13.43
N ASP A 166 8.19 -12.11 -13.78
CA ASP A 166 7.97 -10.77 -14.31
C ASP A 166 7.53 -9.74 -13.24
N ARG A 167 7.52 -10.12 -11.97
CA ARG A 167 7.16 -9.22 -10.86
C ARG A 167 8.41 -8.63 -10.22
N TYR A 168 8.52 -7.32 -10.28
CA TYR A 168 9.51 -6.56 -9.53
C TYR A 168 9.12 -6.48 -8.05
N SER A 169 10.14 -6.51 -7.17
CA SER A 169 9.96 -6.30 -5.73
C SER A 169 11.17 -5.60 -5.12
N ALA A 170 10.92 -4.57 -4.33
CA ALA A 170 11.89 -3.97 -3.42
C ALA A 170 11.61 -4.46 -2.00
N LEU A 171 12.60 -5.08 -1.37
CA LEU A 171 12.46 -5.70 -0.05
C LEU A 171 12.99 -4.76 1.02
N TYR A 172 12.33 -4.71 2.17
CA TYR A 172 12.70 -3.78 3.25
C TYR A 172 12.80 -4.49 4.59
N ASP A 173 13.78 -4.09 5.42
CA ASP A 173 13.77 -4.30 6.85
C ASP A 173 13.05 -3.16 7.56
N TRP A 174 12.79 -3.33 8.86
CA TRP A 174 12.11 -2.29 9.63
C TRP A 174 12.85 -0.95 9.66
N PRO A 175 14.18 -0.87 9.90
CA PRO A 175 14.89 0.40 9.91
C PRO A 175 14.81 1.15 8.57
N SER A 176 15.03 0.47 7.44
CA SER A 176 14.96 1.12 6.13
C SER A 176 13.53 1.53 5.77
N TRP A 177 12.53 0.69 6.06
CA TRP A 177 11.13 1.03 5.86
C TRP A 177 10.70 2.23 6.71
N CYS A 178 11.09 2.24 7.98
CA CYS A 178 10.84 3.36 8.89
C CYS A 178 11.40 4.68 8.35
N ASN A 179 12.64 4.67 7.83
CA ASN A 179 13.25 5.86 7.23
C ASN A 179 12.48 6.38 6.02
N HIS A 180 12.01 5.51 5.12
CA HIS A 180 11.21 5.93 3.96
C HIS A 180 9.89 6.58 4.37
N VAL A 181 9.16 5.94 5.29
CA VAL A 181 7.81 6.39 5.66
C VAL A 181 7.85 7.65 6.52
N THR A 182 8.81 7.75 7.47
CA THR A 182 8.99 8.97 8.28
C THR A 182 9.45 10.16 7.44
N ALA A 183 10.32 9.94 6.44
CA ALA A 183 10.74 10.98 5.50
C ALA A 183 9.58 11.52 4.64
N ALA A 184 8.50 10.76 4.49
CA ALA A 184 7.28 11.19 3.82
C ALA A 184 6.28 11.94 4.75
N GLY A 185 6.63 12.15 6.03
CA GLY A 185 5.82 12.92 7.00
C GLY A 185 4.93 12.09 7.92
N PHE A 186 5.10 10.77 7.93
CA PHE A 186 4.34 9.89 8.80
C PHE A 186 5.03 9.66 10.15
N VAL A 187 4.22 9.36 11.17
CA VAL A 187 4.66 8.94 12.51
C VAL A 187 4.30 7.47 12.70
N ALA A 188 5.28 6.66 13.12
CA ALA A 188 5.06 5.24 13.38
C ALA A 188 4.13 5.03 14.58
N LEU A 189 3.13 4.18 14.44
CA LEU A 189 2.26 3.75 15.54
C LEU A 189 2.67 2.37 16.05
N THR A 190 2.78 1.39 15.13
CA THR A 190 3.18 0.02 15.47
C THR A 190 3.73 -0.71 14.24
N TYR A 191 4.45 -1.79 14.47
CA TYR A 191 4.83 -2.74 13.45
C TYR A 191 4.87 -4.17 14.01
N TYR A 192 4.76 -5.15 13.12
CA TYR A 192 4.83 -6.57 13.47
C TYR A 192 5.23 -7.40 12.25
N TYR A 193 5.62 -8.65 12.52
CA TYR A 193 5.94 -9.61 11.46
C TYR A 193 4.87 -10.69 11.36
N ARG A 194 4.69 -11.24 10.16
CA ARG A 194 3.66 -12.24 9.86
C ARG A 194 4.24 -13.47 9.16
N PRO A 195 3.58 -14.66 9.34
CA PRO A 195 2.43 -14.91 10.21
C PRO A 195 2.78 -14.83 11.69
N GLN A 196 1.82 -14.42 12.54
CA GLN A 196 2.03 -14.37 13.98
C GLN A 196 2.16 -15.76 14.58
N GLY A 197 2.81 -15.85 15.77
CA GLY A 197 2.96 -17.11 16.51
C GLY A 197 4.06 -18.03 15.98
N LEU A 198 4.74 -17.68 14.90
CA LEU A 198 5.89 -18.40 14.36
C LEU A 198 7.21 -17.73 14.78
N PRO A 199 8.33 -18.47 14.80
CA PRO A 199 9.66 -17.89 14.94
C PRO A 199 9.92 -16.81 13.87
N ARG A 200 10.75 -15.81 14.21
CA ARG A 200 11.00 -14.63 13.33
C ARG A 200 11.46 -15.04 11.91
N GLU A 201 12.25 -16.08 11.80
CA GLU A 201 12.79 -16.59 10.53
C GLU A 201 11.69 -17.15 9.60
N GLN A 202 10.54 -17.48 10.16
CA GLN A 202 9.36 -17.96 9.45
C GLN A 202 8.30 -16.86 9.24
N GLN A 203 8.64 -15.60 9.52
CA GLN A 203 7.78 -14.44 9.35
C GLN A 203 8.29 -13.53 8.22
N PRO A 204 8.05 -13.88 6.95
CA PRO A 204 8.62 -13.16 5.81
C PRO A 204 7.97 -11.81 5.51
N TRP A 205 6.92 -11.42 6.24
CA TRP A 205 6.19 -10.18 6.01
C TRP A 205 6.39 -9.19 7.15
N LEU A 206 6.73 -7.96 6.80
CA LEU A 206 6.77 -6.79 7.68
C LEU A 206 5.50 -5.97 7.48
N ALA A 207 4.65 -5.91 8.50
CA ALA A 207 3.45 -5.08 8.55
C ALA A 207 3.68 -3.87 9.47
N SER A 208 3.10 -2.72 9.13
CA SER A 208 3.27 -1.49 9.91
C SER A 208 2.09 -0.53 9.75
N VAL A 209 1.87 0.26 10.80
CA VAL A 209 0.79 1.26 10.88
C VAL A 209 1.39 2.62 11.19
N TRP A 210 0.95 3.64 10.47
CA TRP A 210 1.50 4.98 10.47
C TRP A 210 0.40 6.02 10.54
N ARG A 211 0.66 7.15 11.14
CA ARG A 211 -0.27 8.27 11.20
C ARG A 211 0.29 9.48 10.46
N LYS A 212 -0.54 10.12 9.65
CA LYS A 212 -0.29 11.48 9.20
C LYS A 212 -0.47 12.42 10.37
N ALA A 213 0.57 13.19 10.73
CA ALA A 213 0.48 14.17 11.82
C ALA A 213 -0.70 15.12 11.57
N LYS A 214 -1.44 15.45 12.63
CA LYS A 214 -2.37 16.59 12.60
C LYS A 214 -1.53 17.85 12.49
N GLU A 215 -1.82 18.72 11.53
CA GLU A 215 -1.18 20.03 11.50
C GLU A 215 -1.45 20.73 12.83
N ALA A 216 -0.41 21.24 13.45
CA ALA A 216 -0.57 22.07 14.65
C ALA A 216 -1.40 23.30 14.25
N ILE A 217 -2.55 23.49 14.85
CA ILE A 217 -3.36 24.71 14.65
C ILE A 217 -2.50 25.86 15.15
N ASP A 218 -1.96 26.66 14.22
CA ASP A 218 -1.21 27.86 14.57
C ASP A 218 -2.17 28.91 15.14
N HIS A 219 -2.30 28.92 16.47
CA HIS A 219 -3.09 29.92 17.23
C HIS A 219 -2.49 31.34 17.19
N ARG A 220 -1.52 31.63 16.31
CA ARG A 220 -0.85 32.94 16.21
C ARG A 220 -1.44 33.88 15.17
N ARG A 221 -2.70 33.70 14.77
CA ARG A 221 -3.40 34.68 13.93
C ARG A 221 -4.63 35.22 14.69
N HIS A 222 -4.37 36.10 15.62
CA HIS A 222 -5.32 37.12 16.08
C HIS A 222 -4.55 38.38 16.46
#